data_9aced9334b289aa0e3f6e43fc2da6c21
#
_entry.id   9aced9334b289aa0e3f6e43fc2da6c21
#
_cell.length_a   1.000
_cell.length_b   1.000
_cell.length_c   1.000
_cell.angle_alpha   90.00
_cell.angle_beta   90.00
_cell.angle_gamma   90.00
#
_symmetry.space_group_name_H-M   'P 1'
#
loop_
_entity.id
_entity.type
_entity.pdbx_description
1 polymer ?
#
loop_
_entity_poly.entity_id
_entity_poly.type
_entity_poly.pdbx_seq_one_letter_code
_entity_poly.pdbx_strand_id
1 'polypeptide(L)'
;MSEEKVTFRVVEQFVSINGEGRRAGQLALFIRFAGCNLNCEYCDTKWANEAEVSYEEYTVEQLYQMIKNSKVKNVTLTGGEPLIQPNMNSLLNKLREDKELCIEIETNGSVDIYTFLPKAKSSNMQTEAEHDVLSDNVSFTLDYKTAVSGMEHQMFMKNYVNLRCQDTVKFVVGSVEDLQKAKQIIEKYHLVEKGCGIYLSPCFGKIEPADMVEFLVENRLNDVNVQLQLHKFIWDPEQRGV
;
A
#
# COMPACT_ATOMS: atom_id res chain seq x y z
N MET A 1 33.76 -16.90 -3.98
CA MET A 1 32.91 -16.14 -3.08
C MET A 1 31.49 -16.45 -3.50
N SER A 2 30.71 -17.14 -2.68
CA SER A 2 29.28 -17.36 -2.93
C SER A 2 28.61 -15.98 -2.89
N GLU A 3 27.99 -15.57 -4.00
CA GLU A 3 27.08 -14.40 -3.96
C GLU A 3 26.05 -14.68 -2.87
N GLU A 4 26.04 -13.83 -1.86
CA GLU A 4 25.04 -13.89 -0.79
C GLU A 4 23.66 -13.70 -1.46
N LYS A 5 22.87 -14.77 -1.48
CA LYS A 5 21.55 -14.76 -2.10
C LYS A 5 20.67 -13.81 -1.29
N VAL A 6 20.38 -12.64 -1.81
CA VAL A 6 19.49 -11.68 -1.15
C VAL A 6 18.11 -12.30 -1.06
N THR A 7 17.59 -12.42 0.16
CA THR A 7 16.29 -13.01 0.47
C THR A 7 15.33 -11.97 1.06
N PHE A 8 14.04 -12.27 0.99
CA PHE A 8 12.96 -11.51 1.61
C PHE A 8 12.48 -12.25 2.85
N ARG A 9 12.29 -11.55 3.93
CA ARG A 9 11.74 -12.11 5.18
C ARG A 9 10.23 -12.02 5.16
N VAL A 10 9.55 -13.15 4.99
CA VAL A 10 8.10 -13.25 4.93
C VAL A 10 7.56 -13.83 6.22
N VAL A 11 6.72 -13.09 6.94
CA VAL A 11 6.12 -13.52 8.22
C VAL A 11 4.82 -14.29 8.02
N GLU A 12 4.10 -13.99 6.94
CA GLU A 12 2.92 -14.76 6.54
C GLU A 12 2.60 -14.58 5.05
N GLN A 13 1.90 -15.56 4.51
CA GLN A 13 1.30 -15.53 3.18
C GLN A 13 -0.04 -16.24 3.22
N PHE A 14 -1.05 -15.66 2.60
CA PHE A 14 -2.39 -16.25 2.59
C PHE A 14 -3.21 -15.70 1.43
N VAL A 15 -4.24 -16.43 1.02
CA VAL A 15 -5.22 -15.99 0.03
C VAL A 15 -6.49 -15.57 0.76
N SER A 16 -6.91 -14.33 0.53
CA SER A 16 -8.14 -13.76 1.08
C SER A 16 -8.72 -12.74 0.11
N ILE A 17 -9.59 -11.87 0.57
CA ILE A 17 -10.06 -10.71 -0.19
C ILE A 17 -9.32 -9.44 0.24
N ASN A 18 -9.11 -8.50 -0.70
CA ASN A 18 -8.71 -7.16 -0.30
C ASN A 18 -9.80 -6.54 0.59
N GLY A 19 -9.43 -6.17 1.81
CA GLY A 19 -10.34 -5.52 2.76
C GLY A 19 -10.57 -4.05 2.46
N GLU A 20 -9.68 -3.44 1.67
CA GLU A 20 -9.60 -2.00 1.42
C GLU A 20 -9.12 -1.72 -0.01
N GLY A 21 -9.11 -0.43 -0.40
CA GLY A 21 -8.57 0.07 -1.66
C GLY A 21 -9.45 -0.16 -2.86
N ARG A 22 -8.89 0.06 -4.03
CA ARG A 22 -9.61 -0.04 -5.32
C ARG A 22 -10.14 -1.45 -5.61
N ARG A 23 -9.54 -2.46 -4.99
CA ARG A 23 -9.88 -3.88 -5.18
C ARG A 23 -10.60 -4.50 -3.98
N ALA A 24 -11.20 -3.67 -3.12
CA ALA A 24 -11.97 -4.15 -1.98
C ALA A 24 -12.98 -5.23 -2.40
N GLY A 25 -13.01 -6.35 -1.68
CA GLY A 25 -13.85 -7.52 -1.97
C GLY A 25 -13.30 -8.46 -3.05
N GLN A 26 -12.22 -8.13 -3.75
CA GLN A 26 -11.62 -9.03 -4.74
C GLN A 26 -10.61 -9.97 -4.09
N LEU A 27 -10.56 -11.21 -4.59
CA LEU A 27 -9.59 -12.21 -4.16
C LEU A 27 -8.15 -11.70 -4.40
N ALA A 28 -7.28 -11.87 -3.42
CA ALA A 28 -5.87 -11.52 -3.48
C ALA A 28 -4.99 -12.50 -2.72
N LEU A 29 -3.74 -12.66 -3.18
CA LEU A 29 -2.67 -13.27 -2.42
C LEU A 29 -1.94 -12.17 -1.65
N PHE A 30 -1.94 -12.27 -0.34
CA PHE A 30 -1.17 -11.39 0.54
C PHE A 30 0.21 -11.99 0.82
N ILE A 31 1.24 -11.17 0.73
CA ILE A 31 2.59 -11.48 1.17
C ILE A 31 3.02 -10.40 2.15
N ARG A 32 3.16 -10.77 3.42
CA ARG A 32 3.53 -9.86 4.51
C ARG A 32 5.00 -10.01 4.86
N PHE A 33 5.76 -8.94 4.68
CA PHE A 33 7.18 -8.88 5.02
C PHE A 33 7.40 -8.47 6.47
N ALA A 34 8.50 -8.96 7.06
CA ALA A 34 8.93 -8.60 8.40
C ALA A 34 9.54 -7.20 8.47
N GLY A 35 9.28 -6.49 9.57
CA GLY A 35 9.94 -5.24 9.92
C GLY A 35 9.28 -4.00 9.33
N CYS A 36 9.33 -2.91 10.07
CA CYS A 36 8.84 -1.59 9.69
C CYS A 36 9.78 -0.52 10.24
N ASN A 37 9.91 0.57 9.51
CA ASN A 37 10.66 1.75 9.95
C ASN A 37 9.80 2.76 10.74
N LEU A 38 8.49 2.49 10.91
CA LEU A 38 7.55 3.29 11.71
C LEU A 38 7.01 2.50 12.91
N ASN A 39 6.51 3.23 13.91
CA ASN A 39 5.87 2.67 15.10
C ASN A 39 4.53 3.37 15.37
N CYS A 40 3.55 3.14 14.50
CA CYS A 40 2.23 3.76 14.59
C CYS A 40 1.45 3.28 15.82
N GLU A 41 0.70 4.19 16.48
CA GLU A 41 -0.07 3.88 17.69
C GLU A 41 -1.15 2.80 17.44
N TYR A 42 -1.86 2.91 16.32
CA TYR A 42 -2.97 2.01 15.94
C TYR A 42 -2.55 0.81 15.08
N CYS A 43 -1.25 0.53 14.98
CA CYS A 43 -0.78 -0.56 14.12
C CYS A 43 -1.35 -1.90 14.58
N ASP A 44 -2.07 -2.59 13.69
CA ASP A 44 -2.66 -3.92 13.92
C ASP A 44 -1.68 -5.07 13.63
N THR A 45 -0.54 -4.75 13.03
CA THR A 45 0.51 -5.72 12.67
C THR A 45 1.83 -5.50 13.42
N LYS A 46 1.78 -4.94 14.63
CA LYS A 46 2.98 -4.71 15.45
C LYS A 46 3.81 -5.98 15.64
N TRP A 47 3.14 -7.13 15.76
CA TRP A 47 3.76 -8.43 15.89
C TRP A 47 4.73 -8.78 14.73
N ALA A 48 4.46 -8.31 13.50
CA ALA A 48 5.32 -8.52 12.33
C ALA A 48 6.62 -7.69 12.38
N ASN A 49 6.70 -6.73 13.33
CA ASN A 49 7.82 -5.80 13.48
C ASN A 49 8.69 -6.14 14.70
N GLU A 50 8.34 -7.17 15.46
CA GLU A 50 9.11 -7.61 16.62
C GLU A 50 10.47 -8.17 16.21
N ALA A 51 11.51 -7.93 17.02
CA ALA A 51 12.86 -8.37 16.70
C ALA A 51 12.99 -9.90 16.55
N GLU A 52 12.19 -10.64 17.31
CA GLU A 52 12.19 -12.12 17.35
C GLU A 52 11.04 -12.72 16.53
N VAL A 53 10.42 -11.95 15.61
CA VAL A 53 9.34 -12.48 14.78
C VAL A 53 9.85 -13.65 13.92
N SER A 54 9.09 -14.73 13.92
CA SER A 54 9.37 -15.87 13.04
C SER A 54 9.05 -15.50 11.59
N TYR A 55 9.97 -15.79 10.69
CA TYR A 55 9.80 -15.56 9.24
C TYR A 55 10.43 -16.70 8.45
N GLU A 56 10.00 -16.83 7.21
CA GLU A 56 10.66 -17.66 6.21
C GLU A 56 11.41 -16.78 5.21
N GLU A 57 12.53 -17.26 4.70
CA GLU A 57 13.32 -16.55 3.72
C GLU A 57 13.04 -17.04 2.30
N TYR A 58 12.71 -16.11 1.41
CA TYR A 58 12.42 -16.41 0.02
C TYR A 58 13.28 -15.56 -0.91
N THR A 59 13.80 -16.20 -1.95
CA THR A 59 14.40 -15.50 -3.09
C THR A 59 13.31 -14.90 -3.99
N VAL A 60 13.70 -14.00 -4.92
CA VAL A 60 12.80 -13.46 -5.95
C VAL A 60 12.06 -14.57 -6.70
N GLU A 61 12.80 -15.60 -7.14
CA GLU A 61 12.23 -16.70 -7.92
C GLU A 61 11.24 -17.54 -7.09
N GLN A 62 11.56 -17.80 -5.82
CA GLN A 62 10.66 -18.54 -4.94
C GLN A 62 9.37 -17.77 -4.68
N LEU A 63 9.43 -16.45 -4.47
CA LEU A 63 8.24 -15.62 -4.34
C LEU A 63 7.41 -15.62 -5.63
N TYR A 64 8.06 -15.48 -6.79
CA TYR A 64 7.37 -15.53 -8.08
C TYR A 64 6.66 -16.87 -8.29
N GLN A 65 7.32 -18.00 -8.01
CA GLN A 65 6.70 -19.33 -8.11
C GLN A 65 5.55 -19.51 -7.12
N MET A 66 5.66 -19.01 -5.91
CA MET A 66 4.58 -18.99 -4.92
C MET A 66 3.36 -18.24 -5.47
N ILE A 67 3.56 -17.06 -6.02
CA ILE A 67 2.51 -16.25 -6.64
C ILE A 67 1.83 -17.02 -7.78
N LYS A 68 2.59 -17.61 -8.71
CA LYS A 68 2.04 -18.39 -9.82
C LYS A 68 1.26 -19.61 -9.34
N ASN A 69 1.76 -20.31 -8.32
CA ASN A 69 1.10 -21.49 -7.76
C ASN A 69 -0.20 -21.18 -7.05
N SER A 70 -0.38 -19.95 -6.53
CA SER A 70 -1.63 -19.50 -5.91
C SER A 70 -2.78 -19.41 -6.90
N LYS A 71 -2.52 -19.23 -8.19
CA LYS A 71 -3.49 -18.98 -9.27
C LYS A 71 -4.36 -17.72 -9.01
N VAL A 72 -3.90 -16.82 -8.16
CA VAL A 72 -4.58 -15.57 -7.84
C VAL A 72 -3.94 -14.44 -8.62
N LYS A 73 -4.77 -13.66 -9.30
CA LYS A 73 -4.33 -12.56 -10.17
C LYS A 73 -3.85 -11.34 -9.36
N ASN A 74 -4.58 -10.98 -8.31
CA ASN A 74 -4.21 -9.83 -7.49
C ASN A 74 -3.22 -10.27 -6.41
N VAL A 75 -2.13 -9.54 -6.29
CA VAL A 75 -1.09 -9.76 -5.28
C VAL A 75 -0.90 -8.50 -4.48
N THR A 76 -1.07 -8.58 -3.17
CA THR A 76 -0.88 -7.47 -2.24
C THR A 76 0.41 -7.71 -1.46
N LEU A 77 1.42 -6.90 -1.76
CA LEU A 77 2.68 -6.86 -1.02
C LEU A 77 2.52 -5.86 0.14
N THR A 78 2.60 -6.36 1.35
CA THR A 78 2.33 -5.59 2.57
C THR A 78 3.33 -6.00 3.67
N GLY A 79 3.05 -5.72 4.91
CA GLY A 79 3.86 -6.20 6.02
C GLY A 79 3.99 -5.19 7.12
N GLY A 80 5.21 -5.03 7.65
CA GLY A 80 5.61 -3.82 8.30
C GLY A 80 5.71 -2.71 7.24
N GLU A 81 6.84 -2.64 6.55
CA GLU A 81 7.01 -1.78 5.37
C GLU A 81 7.69 -2.58 4.25
N PRO A 82 6.98 -2.89 3.15
CA PRO A 82 7.56 -3.69 2.07
C PRO A 82 8.72 -3.00 1.36
N LEU A 83 8.70 -1.66 1.27
CA LEU A 83 9.72 -0.92 0.50
C LEU A 83 11.08 -0.79 1.21
N ILE A 84 11.20 -1.16 2.49
CA ILE A 84 12.51 -1.27 3.15
C ILE A 84 13.16 -2.64 2.95
N GLN A 85 12.45 -3.61 2.34
CA GLN A 85 13.04 -4.91 2.07
C GLN A 85 14.21 -4.77 1.09
N PRO A 86 15.35 -5.41 1.37
CA PRO A 86 16.49 -5.37 0.46
C PRO A 86 16.08 -5.95 -0.89
N ASN A 87 16.55 -5.32 -1.97
CA ASN A 87 16.34 -5.80 -3.33
C ASN A 87 14.88 -5.84 -3.83
N MET A 88 13.95 -5.08 -3.22
CA MET A 88 12.54 -5.00 -3.66
C MET A 88 12.41 -4.68 -5.15
N ASN A 89 13.29 -3.84 -5.71
CA ASN A 89 13.32 -3.56 -7.14
C ASN A 89 13.47 -4.82 -8.03
N SER A 90 14.25 -5.80 -7.59
CA SER A 90 14.41 -7.05 -8.36
C SER A 90 13.12 -7.87 -8.37
N LEU A 91 12.41 -7.92 -7.24
CA LEU A 91 11.10 -8.57 -7.16
C LEU A 91 10.09 -7.86 -8.06
N LEU A 92 9.98 -6.53 -7.96
CA LEU A 92 9.03 -5.76 -8.76
C LEU A 92 9.32 -5.87 -10.27
N ASN A 93 10.60 -5.86 -10.67
CA ASN A 93 10.98 -6.07 -12.07
C ASN A 93 10.55 -7.45 -12.55
N LYS A 94 10.75 -8.49 -11.74
CA LYS A 94 10.28 -9.84 -12.08
C LYS A 94 8.76 -9.93 -12.22
N LEU A 95 8.02 -9.33 -11.29
CA LEU A 95 6.55 -9.33 -11.31
C LEU A 95 5.98 -8.51 -12.49
N ARG A 96 6.66 -7.46 -12.94
CA ARG A 96 6.27 -6.65 -14.11
C ARG A 96 6.33 -7.42 -15.42
N GLU A 97 7.16 -8.47 -15.51
CA GLU A 97 7.23 -9.31 -16.69
C GLU A 97 5.92 -10.09 -16.94
N ASP A 98 5.17 -10.38 -15.87
CA ASP A 98 3.91 -11.12 -15.93
C ASP A 98 2.71 -10.17 -15.96
N LYS A 99 2.19 -9.91 -17.16
CA LYS A 99 1.09 -8.97 -17.39
C LYS A 99 -0.28 -9.48 -16.95
N GLU A 100 -0.40 -10.75 -16.55
CA GLU A 100 -1.63 -11.30 -15.98
C GLU A 100 -1.80 -10.92 -14.51
N LEU A 101 -0.70 -10.55 -13.83
CA LEU A 101 -0.72 -10.15 -12.42
C LEU A 101 -1.11 -8.68 -12.28
N CYS A 102 -1.80 -8.38 -11.17
CA CYS A 102 -2.08 -7.03 -10.69
C CYS A 102 -1.42 -6.90 -9.31
N ILE A 103 -0.34 -6.13 -9.24
CA ILE A 103 0.45 -6.00 -8.02
C ILE A 103 0.06 -4.70 -7.30
N GLU A 104 -0.28 -4.81 -6.05
CA GLU A 104 -0.51 -3.68 -5.16
C GLU A 104 0.54 -3.68 -4.05
N ILE A 105 1.15 -2.54 -3.79
CA ILE A 105 2.10 -2.36 -2.70
C ILE A 105 1.46 -1.43 -1.69
N GLU A 106 1.12 -1.99 -0.52
CA GLU A 106 0.68 -1.19 0.63
C GLU A 106 1.91 -0.68 1.38
N THR A 107 2.15 0.62 1.30
CA THR A 107 3.30 1.28 1.93
C THR A 107 2.86 2.35 2.91
N ASN A 108 3.63 2.53 3.96
CA ASN A 108 3.40 3.57 4.97
C ASN A 108 3.71 5.00 4.49
N GLY A 109 4.17 5.17 3.26
CA GLY A 109 4.41 6.47 2.62
C GLY A 109 5.69 7.19 3.07
N SER A 110 6.52 6.60 3.92
CA SER A 110 7.77 7.20 4.39
C SER A 110 8.96 6.98 3.45
N VAL A 111 8.86 5.99 2.55
CA VAL A 111 9.92 5.63 1.61
C VAL A 111 9.65 6.28 0.25
N ASP A 112 10.71 6.72 -0.45
CA ASP A 112 10.61 7.27 -1.80
C ASP A 112 10.16 6.21 -2.81
N ILE A 113 8.89 6.25 -3.22
CA ILE A 113 8.33 5.30 -4.20
C ILE A 113 8.90 5.46 -5.60
N TYR A 114 9.50 6.61 -5.92
CA TYR A 114 10.11 6.88 -7.23
C TYR A 114 11.22 5.91 -7.58
N THR A 115 11.94 5.45 -6.56
CA THR A 115 13.03 4.50 -6.73
C THR A 115 12.54 3.13 -7.20
N PHE A 116 11.24 2.87 -7.10
CA PHE A 116 10.59 1.60 -7.46
C PHE A 116 9.76 1.68 -8.75
N LEU A 117 9.66 2.85 -9.37
CA LEU A 117 9.01 2.98 -10.67
C LEU A 117 9.83 2.34 -11.79
N PRO A 118 9.20 1.89 -12.88
CA PRO A 118 9.94 1.39 -14.03
C PRO A 118 10.89 2.48 -14.55
N LYS A 119 12.15 2.12 -14.73
CA LYS A 119 13.11 3.03 -15.35
C LYS A 119 12.76 3.14 -16.84
N ALA A 120 12.58 4.35 -17.34
CA ALA A 120 12.44 4.58 -18.78
C ALA A 120 13.63 3.93 -19.49
N LYS A 121 13.36 3.05 -20.46
CA LYS A 121 14.39 2.58 -21.37
C LYS A 121 14.92 3.84 -22.08
N SER A 122 16.22 4.02 -22.11
CA SER A 122 16.87 5.16 -22.74
C SER A 122 16.67 5.10 -24.27
N SER A 123 15.47 5.39 -24.73
CA SER A 123 15.12 5.61 -26.11
C SER A 123 14.68 7.06 -26.26
N ASN A 124 15.12 7.71 -27.31
CA ASN A 124 14.96 9.15 -27.60
C ASN A 124 13.51 9.61 -27.85
N MET A 125 12.51 8.98 -27.23
CA MET A 125 11.10 9.35 -27.44
C MET A 125 10.36 9.47 -26.09
N GLN A 126 9.98 10.70 -25.75
CA GLN A 126 9.15 11.02 -24.59
C GLN A 126 7.81 10.26 -24.56
N THR A 127 7.26 9.90 -25.74
CA THR A 127 5.98 9.18 -25.86
C THR A 127 6.02 7.72 -25.42
N GLU A 128 7.17 7.02 -25.53
CA GLU A 128 7.28 5.62 -25.08
C GLU A 128 7.41 5.50 -23.56
N ALA A 129 8.05 6.47 -22.90
CA ALA A 129 8.19 6.47 -21.45
C ALA A 129 6.84 6.68 -20.73
N GLU A 130 5.95 7.52 -21.27
CA GLU A 130 4.60 7.74 -20.75
C GLU A 130 3.74 6.49 -20.95
N HIS A 131 3.85 5.80 -22.07
CA HIS A 131 3.10 4.57 -22.33
C HIS A 131 3.57 3.40 -21.45
N ASP A 132 4.86 3.26 -21.18
CA ASP A 132 5.42 2.23 -20.30
C ASP A 132 4.96 2.41 -18.85
N VAL A 133 4.81 3.65 -18.38
CA VAL A 133 4.31 3.96 -17.03
C VAL A 133 2.82 3.65 -16.90
N LEU A 134 2.01 3.92 -17.92
CA LEU A 134 0.57 3.63 -17.96
C LEU A 134 0.29 2.11 -18.07
N SER A 135 1.22 1.33 -18.62
CA SER A 135 1.08 -0.13 -18.74
C SER A 135 1.67 -0.91 -17.57
N ASP A 136 2.15 -0.21 -16.53
CA ASP A 136 2.72 -0.84 -15.33
C ASP A 136 1.61 -1.56 -14.54
N ASN A 137 1.80 -2.86 -14.30
CA ASN A 137 0.88 -3.67 -13.51
C ASN A 137 1.12 -3.57 -11.99
N VAL A 138 2.04 -2.69 -11.58
CA VAL A 138 2.33 -2.37 -10.18
C VAL A 138 1.72 -1.03 -9.82
N SER A 139 0.91 -1.01 -8.77
CA SER A 139 0.34 0.19 -8.15
C SER A 139 0.78 0.32 -6.69
N PHE A 140 0.79 1.56 -6.19
CA PHE A 140 1.07 1.84 -4.79
C PHE A 140 -0.19 2.31 -4.09
N THR A 141 -0.44 1.80 -2.90
CA THR A 141 -1.38 2.35 -1.92
C THR A 141 -0.57 2.97 -0.79
N LEU A 142 -0.50 4.30 -0.79
CA LEU A 142 0.23 5.07 0.22
C LEU A 142 -0.70 5.37 1.38
N ASP A 143 -0.38 4.86 2.55
CA ASP A 143 -1.08 5.16 3.79
C ASP A 143 -0.49 6.44 4.40
N TYR A 144 -1.13 7.60 4.15
CA TYR A 144 -0.75 8.85 4.80
C TYR A 144 -1.00 8.74 6.30
N LYS A 145 0.05 8.81 7.08
CA LYS A 145 -0.01 8.72 8.53
C LYS A 145 -0.42 10.08 9.10
N THR A 146 -1.71 10.22 9.44
CA THR A 146 -2.26 11.41 10.12
C THR A 146 -1.79 11.48 11.57
N ALA A 147 -2.18 12.52 12.31
CA ALA A 147 -1.74 12.75 13.68
C ALA A 147 -2.07 11.57 14.62
N VAL A 148 -3.21 10.89 14.42
CA VAL A 148 -3.61 9.72 15.23
C VAL A 148 -2.61 8.57 15.19
N SER A 149 -1.73 8.53 14.20
CA SER A 149 -0.66 7.53 14.09
C SER A 149 0.56 7.81 14.96
N GLY A 150 0.79 9.07 15.34
CA GLY A 150 2.03 9.56 15.92
C GLY A 150 3.19 9.68 14.93
N MET A 151 3.02 9.30 13.65
CA MET A 151 4.09 9.17 12.65
C MET A 151 4.00 10.14 11.47
N GLU A 152 3.12 11.14 11.51
CA GLU A 152 2.93 12.10 10.41
C GLU A 152 4.24 12.75 9.94
N HIS A 153 5.12 13.06 10.86
CA HIS A 153 6.41 13.72 10.58
C HIS A 153 7.38 12.86 9.75
N GLN A 154 7.12 11.56 9.61
CA GLN A 154 7.92 10.62 8.83
C GLN A 154 7.50 10.54 7.35
N MET A 155 6.42 11.19 6.96
CA MET A 155 5.91 11.11 5.59
C MET A 155 6.87 11.72 4.58
N PHE A 156 7.21 10.96 3.53
CA PHE A 156 8.01 11.46 2.42
C PHE A 156 7.13 12.23 1.44
N MET A 157 6.97 13.52 1.70
CA MET A 157 5.98 14.37 1.01
C MET A 157 6.15 14.47 -0.51
N LYS A 158 7.34 14.19 -1.04
CA LYS A 158 7.58 14.14 -2.50
C LYS A 158 6.78 13.03 -3.20
N ASN A 159 6.42 11.97 -2.48
CA ASN A 159 5.58 10.89 -3.05
C ASN A 159 4.28 11.44 -3.63
N TYR A 160 3.64 12.39 -2.92
CA TYR A 160 2.32 12.92 -3.30
C TYR A 160 2.37 13.85 -4.53
N VAL A 161 3.56 14.37 -4.89
CA VAL A 161 3.75 15.16 -6.10
C VAL A 161 3.59 14.31 -7.36
N ASN A 162 3.98 13.05 -7.27
CA ASN A 162 4.29 12.20 -8.43
C ASN A 162 3.43 10.93 -8.51
N LEU A 163 2.30 10.91 -7.81
CA LEU A 163 1.35 9.81 -7.88
C LEU A 163 0.73 9.70 -9.28
N ARG A 164 0.55 8.47 -9.71
CA ARG A 164 -0.08 8.11 -10.98
C ARG A 164 -1.56 7.82 -10.77
N CYS A 165 -2.36 7.87 -11.82
CA CYS A 165 -3.81 7.59 -11.75
C CYS A 165 -4.13 6.18 -11.21
N GLN A 166 -3.22 5.21 -11.36
CA GLN A 166 -3.38 3.86 -10.81
C GLN A 166 -3.03 3.74 -9.33
N ASP A 167 -2.33 4.73 -8.75
CA ASP A 167 -1.96 4.73 -7.35
C ASP A 167 -3.12 5.19 -6.46
N THR A 168 -3.01 4.90 -5.17
CA THR A 168 -4.03 5.19 -4.17
C THR A 168 -3.39 5.92 -2.99
N VAL A 169 -4.11 6.86 -2.41
CA VAL A 169 -3.78 7.43 -1.10
C VAL A 169 -4.87 7.05 -0.12
N LYS A 170 -4.47 6.45 0.99
CA LYS A 170 -5.33 6.11 2.11
C LYS A 170 -4.97 7.00 3.31
N PHE A 171 -5.98 7.53 3.98
CA PHE A 171 -5.85 8.26 5.24
C PHE A 171 -6.58 7.48 6.31
N VAL A 172 -5.86 7.00 7.31
CA VAL A 172 -6.49 6.48 8.54
C VAL A 172 -6.74 7.66 9.45
N VAL A 173 -7.99 7.92 9.79
CA VAL A 173 -8.42 9.10 10.51
C VAL A 173 -9.05 8.72 11.86
N GLY A 174 -8.71 9.44 12.91
CA GLY A 174 -9.21 9.21 14.26
C GLY A 174 -9.97 10.41 14.83
N SER A 175 -9.99 11.54 14.13
CA SER A 175 -10.66 12.77 14.58
C SER A 175 -11.04 13.67 13.39
N VAL A 176 -11.79 14.73 13.67
CA VAL A 176 -12.13 15.76 12.67
C VAL A 176 -10.88 16.51 12.20
N GLU A 177 -9.88 16.69 13.05
CA GLU A 177 -8.61 17.32 12.69
C GLU A 177 -7.85 16.46 11.67
N ASP A 178 -7.89 15.13 11.80
CA ASP A 178 -7.31 14.23 10.81
C ASP A 178 -8.06 14.32 9.46
N LEU A 179 -9.38 14.45 9.46
CA LEU A 179 -10.19 14.69 8.26
C LEU A 179 -9.81 16.01 7.58
N GLN A 180 -9.65 17.08 8.37
CA GLN A 180 -9.19 18.37 7.85
C GLN A 180 -7.78 18.28 7.27
N LYS A 181 -6.87 17.54 7.91
CA LYS A 181 -5.54 17.28 7.40
C LYS A 181 -5.59 16.51 6.08
N ALA A 182 -6.40 15.46 5.99
CA ALA A 182 -6.57 14.69 4.76
C ALA A 182 -7.04 15.60 3.61
N LYS A 183 -8.06 16.46 3.85
CA LYS A 183 -8.53 17.45 2.89
C LYS A 183 -7.41 18.38 2.43
N GLN A 184 -6.61 18.93 3.37
CA GLN A 184 -5.49 19.81 3.04
C GLN A 184 -4.44 19.11 2.14
N ILE A 185 -4.14 17.83 2.38
CA ILE A 185 -3.21 17.06 1.57
C ILE A 185 -3.78 16.79 0.18
N ILE A 186 -5.06 16.41 0.10
CA ILE A 186 -5.77 16.18 -1.16
C ILE A 186 -5.71 17.44 -2.05
N GLU A 187 -6.06 18.58 -1.51
CA GLU A 187 -6.07 19.87 -2.21
C GLU A 187 -4.65 20.31 -2.58
N LYS A 188 -3.70 20.28 -1.62
CA LYS A 188 -2.31 20.74 -1.81
C LYS A 188 -1.60 20.00 -2.92
N TYR A 189 -1.84 18.69 -3.06
CA TYR A 189 -1.15 17.85 -4.03
C TYR A 189 -2.00 17.52 -5.27
N HIS A 190 -3.20 18.13 -5.37
CA HIS A 190 -4.11 17.95 -6.52
C HIS A 190 -4.40 16.47 -6.79
N LEU A 191 -4.70 15.70 -5.73
CA LEU A 191 -4.83 14.24 -5.84
C LEU A 191 -6.03 13.83 -6.68
N VAL A 192 -7.12 14.60 -6.67
CA VAL A 192 -8.31 14.37 -7.49
C VAL A 192 -7.97 14.53 -8.96
N GLU A 193 -7.29 15.62 -9.32
CA GLU A 193 -6.91 15.94 -10.71
C GLU A 193 -5.91 14.92 -11.28
N LYS A 194 -5.13 14.26 -10.42
CA LYS A 194 -4.25 13.15 -10.81
C LYS A 194 -5.02 11.85 -11.10
N GLY A 195 -6.30 11.77 -10.73
CA GLY A 195 -7.11 10.57 -10.86
C GLY A 195 -6.72 9.43 -9.90
N CYS A 196 -5.97 9.76 -8.82
CA CYS A 196 -5.63 8.79 -7.79
C CYS A 196 -6.88 8.26 -7.08
N GLY A 197 -6.82 7.02 -6.56
CA GLY A 197 -7.79 6.58 -5.58
C GLY A 197 -7.59 7.32 -4.26
N ILE A 198 -8.64 7.85 -3.67
CA ILE A 198 -8.57 8.57 -2.40
C ILE A 198 -9.56 7.93 -1.43
N TYR A 199 -9.04 7.44 -0.30
CA TYR A 199 -9.82 6.71 0.69
C TYR A 199 -9.58 7.24 2.09
N LEU A 200 -10.67 7.45 2.83
CA LEU A 200 -10.66 7.72 4.27
C LEU A 200 -11.12 6.46 4.99
N SER A 201 -10.29 5.93 5.88
CA SER A 201 -10.60 4.75 6.72
C SER A 201 -10.64 5.18 8.19
N PRO A 202 -11.69 4.80 8.97
CA PRO A 202 -11.73 5.13 10.37
C PRO A 202 -10.66 4.36 11.15
N CYS A 203 -9.95 5.04 12.05
CA CYS A 203 -9.21 4.39 13.11
C CYS A 203 -10.24 3.77 14.07
N PHE A 204 -10.24 2.45 14.19
CA PHE A 204 -11.25 1.70 14.90
C PHE A 204 -11.47 2.23 16.33
N GLY A 205 -12.71 2.58 16.66
CA GLY A 205 -13.10 3.09 17.98
C GLY A 205 -12.66 4.53 18.30
N LYS A 206 -12.11 5.29 17.33
CA LYS A 206 -11.68 6.68 17.52
C LYS A 206 -12.62 7.70 16.88
N ILE A 207 -13.19 7.37 15.73
CA ILE A 207 -14.13 8.22 15.00
C ILE A 207 -15.29 7.37 14.47
N GLU A 208 -16.50 7.93 14.49
CA GLU A 208 -17.65 7.24 13.91
C GLU A 208 -17.65 7.41 12.38
N PRO A 209 -17.91 6.35 11.61
CA PRO A 209 -18.01 6.44 10.15
C PRO A 209 -19.06 7.44 9.67
N ALA A 210 -20.13 7.65 10.44
CA ALA A 210 -21.16 8.64 10.13
C ALA A 210 -20.60 10.07 10.09
N ASP A 211 -19.73 10.44 11.05
CA ASP A 211 -19.09 11.75 11.11
C ASP A 211 -18.19 11.99 9.88
N MET A 212 -17.54 10.93 9.38
CA MET A 212 -16.73 11.00 8.16
C MET A 212 -17.60 11.29 6.94
N VAL A 213 -18.78 10.66 6.83
CA VAL A 213 -19.74 10.89 5.74
C VAL A 213 -20.26 12.33 5.82
N GLU A 214 -20.61 12.81 7.00
CA GLU A 214 -21.05 14.19 7.22
C GLU A 214 -19.99 15.19 6.77
N PHE A 215 -18.74 14.97 7.15
CA PHE A 215 -17.59 15.77 6.70
C PHE A 215 -17.45 15.80 5.18
N LEU A 216 -17.60 14.66 4.48
CA LEU A 216 -17.56 14.62 3.01
C LEU A 216 -18.67 15.45 2.39
N VAL A 217 -19.91 15.36 2.93
CA VAL A 217 -21.07 16.10 2.44
C VAL A 217 -20.87 17.62 2.62
N GLU A 218 -20.48 18.05 3.82
CA GLU A 218 -20.26 19.46 4.14
C GLU A 218 -19.16 20.10 3.29
N ASN A 219 -18.08 19.33 3.03
CA ASN A 219 -16.92 19.80 2.27
C ASN A 219 -17.01 19.50 0.77
N ARG A 220 -18.10 18.86 0.29
CA ARG A 220 -18.34 18.49 -1.12
C ARG A 220 -17.17 17.69 -1.73
N LEU A 221 -16.62 16.75 -0.96
CA LEU A 221 -15.49 15.91 -1.40
C LEU A 221 -15.99 14.74 -2.27
N ASN A 222 -16.45 15.04 -3.49
CA ASN A 222 -17.16 14.09 -4.38
C ASN A 222 -16.30 12.90 -4.83
N ASP A 223 -14.98 13.09 -4.91
CA ASP A 223 -14.03 12.08 -5.44
C ASP A 223 -13.25 11.38 -4.33
N VAL A 224 -13.69 11.55 -3.06
CA VAL A 224 -13.12 10.90 -1.89
C VAL A 224 -14.05 9.82 -1.38
N ASN A 225 -13.53 8.65 -1.09
CA ASN A 225 -14.30 7.50 -0.65
C ASN A 225 -14.14 7.29 0.86
N VAL A 226 -15.24 7.10 1.58
CA VAL A 226 -15.20 6.47 2.92
C VAL A 226 -15.14 4.97 2.74
N GLN A 227 -14.23 4.33 3.47
CA GLN A 227 -14.01 2.90 3.36
C GLN A 227 -13.94 2.25 4.74
N LEU A 228 -14.66 1.16 4.90
CA LEU A 228 -14.56 0.30 6.07
C LEU A 228 -13.62 -0.86 5.76
N GLN A 229 -12.91 -1.36 6.78
CA GLN A 229 -12.05 -2.52 6.68
C GLN A 229 -12.90 -3.80 6.66
N LEU A 230 -13.20 -4.33 5.47
CA LEU A 230 -14.13 -5.46 5.28
C LEU A 230 -13.79 -6.67 6.15
N HIS A 231 -12.49 -6.98 6.31
CA HIS A 231 -12.05 -8.12 7.10
C HIS A 231 -12.53 -8.04 8.56
N LYS A 232 -12.64 -6.84 9.14
CA LYS A 232 -13.13 -6.64 10.53
C LYS A 232 -14.63 -6.89 10.71
N PHE A 233 -15.39 -6.98 9.60
CA PHE A 233 -16.81 -7.31 9.61
C PHE A 233 -17.10 -8.76 9.25
N ILE A 234 -16.17 -9.39 8.51
CA ILE A 234 -16.33 -10.77 8.02
C ILE A 234 -15.78 -11.76 9.05
N TRP A 235 -14.67 -11.43 9.68
CA TRP A 235 -13.98 -12.27 10.67
C TRP A 235 -13.80 -11.55 12.01
N ASP A 236 -13.27 -12.26 13.00
CA ASP A 236 -12.84 -11.64 14.24
C ASP A 236 -11.79 -10.56 13.91
N PRO A 237 -11.92 -9.32 14.42
CA PRO A 237 -10.98 -8.23 14.12
C PRO A 237 -9.51 -8.52 14.41
N GLU A 238 -9.22 -9.46 15.32
CA GLU A 238 -7.86 -9.88 15.69
C GLU A 238 -7.39 -11.15 14.95
N GLN A 239 -8.24 -11.71 14.06
CA GLN A 239 -7.89 -12.92 13.31
C GLN A 239 -6.81 -12.62 12.28
N ARG A 240 -5.79 -13.48 12.23
CA ARG A 240 -4.69 -13.40 11.25
C ARG A 240 -4.93 -14.32 10.06
N GLY A 241 -4.33 -13.98 8.91
CA GLY A 241 -4.39 -14.82 7.72
C GLY A 241 -5.74 -14.82 7.00
N VAL A 242 -6.53 -13.73 7.15
CA VAL A 242 -7.87 -13.58 6.57
C VAL A 242 -8.02 -12.27 5.81
#